data_e954be0467cffce25f45f7c6b2129015
#
_entry.id   e954be0467cffce25f45f7c6b2129015
#
_cell.length_a   1.000
_cell.length_b   1.000
_cell.length_c   1.000
_cell.angle_alpha   90.00
_cell.angle_beta   90.00
_cell.angle_gamma   90.00
#
_symmetry.space_group_name_H-M   'P 1'
#
loop_
_entity.id
_entity.type
_entity.pdbx_description
1 polymer ?
#
loop_
_entity_poly.entity_id
_entity_poly.type
_entity_poly.pdbx_seq_one_letter_code
_entity_poly.pdbx_strand_id
1 'polypeptide(L)'
;MAGIDAETPDPEGGHIQREPNSNRPNGVLEETAMNVIGKMLPQPSPQQIFKTYDVVVQDLLALGYTTIVEHASDIAMEKGFEAYFASRDVPVDMIAYRRVLPDTDPLASQMANMTREDINGFKLGGIKILLDGSIQGYTGHLSQPYHVPPAGKDDSYRGYPHLPPEKLNNLLMQAYADDIPLLVHTNGDAAIDVLLDGLEKANTAYPDNSLRPVSIHAQTMRQDQLDRAKGLSLIPSFFVDHVYFWGDRHRDIFLGPDRASQISPVGSADDRQLIYTIHDDAPVVSAD
;
A
#
# COMPACT_ATOMS: atom_id res chain seq x y z
N MET A 1 -0.84 -24.36 -16.41
CA MET A 1 -1.85 -23.71 -15.59
C MET A 1 -1.41 -23.75 -14.13
N ALA A 2 -1.84 -22.84 -13.29
CA ALA A 2 -1.28 -22.60 -11.94
C ALA A 2 -1.48 -23.75 -10.92
N GLY A 3 -2.16 -24.83 -11.30
CA GLY A 3 -2.44 -25.94 -10.39
C GLY A 3 -3.43 -25.60 -9.26
N ILE A 4 -4.20 -24.53 -9.41
CA ILE A 4 -5.24 -24.13 -8.48
C ILE A 4 -6.51 -24.92 -8.80
N ASP A 5 -7.02 -25.65 -7.81
CA ASP A 5 -8.20 -26.51 -7.93
C ASP A 5 -9.16 -26.34 -6.74
N ALA A 6 -10.16 -27.21 -6.63
CA ALA A 6 -11.16 -27.14 -5.57
C ALA A 6 -10.59 -27.42 -4.16
N GLU A 7 -9.46 -28.11 -4.08
CA GLU A 7 -8.80 -28.50 -2.83
C GLU A 7 -7.73 -27.51 -2.40
N THR A 8 -7.35 -26.56 -3.27
CA THR A 8 -6.33 -25.54 -2.98
C THR A 8 -6.85 -24.58 -1.90
N PRO A 9 -6.20 -24.46 -0.73
CA PRO A 9 -6.62 -23.53 0.32
C PRO A 9 -6.34 -22.09 -0.07
N ASP A 10 -7.07 -21.16 0.52
CA ASP A 10 -6.75 -19.75 0.44
C ASP A 10 -5.42 -19.47 1.16
N PRO A 11 -4.51 -18.69 0.57
CA PRO A 11 -3.30 -18.29 1.25
C PRO A 11 -3.60 -17.22 2.32
N GLU A 12 -2.72 -17.10 3.31
CA GLU A 12 -2.84 -16.03 4.31
C GLU A 12 -2.78 -14.65 3.62
N GLY A 13 -3.74 -13.79 3.92
CA GLY A 13 -3.86 -12.46 3.32
C GLY A 13 -4.36 -12.44 1.87
N GLY A 14 -4.90 -13.55 1.35
CA GLY A 14 -5.48 -13.61 0.02
C GLY A 14 -6.67 -14.56 -0.08
N HIS A 15 -7.40 -14.46 -1.18
CA HIS A 15 -8.59 -15.27 -1.40
C HIS A 15 -8.65 -15.80 -2.84
N ILE A 16 -8.99 -17.07 -2.99
CA ILE A 16 -9.30 -17.72 -4.28
C ILE A 16 -10.81 -17.72 -4.43
N GLN A 17 -11.35 -16.86 -5.27
CA GLN A 17 -12.79 -16.81 -5.48
C GLN A 17 -13.28 -18.10 -6.13
N ARG A 18 -14.47 -18.55 -5.70
CA ARG A 18 -15.07 -19.82 -6.12
C ARG A 18 -16.45 -19.61 -6.72
N GLU A 19 -16.88 -20.55 -7.56
CA GLU A 19 -18.21 -20.59 -8.12
C GLU A 19 -19.26 -20.66 -7.00
N PRO A 20 -20.42 -20.03 -7.14
CA PRO A 20 -21.51 -20.15 -6.16
C PRO A 20 -21.87 -21.62 -5.88
N ASN A 21 -21.95 -21.96 -4.59
CA ASN A 21 -22.28 -23.32 -4.10
C ASN A 21 -21.30 -24.42 -4.53
N SER A 22 -20.06 -24.07 -4.83
CA SER A 22 -19.01 -24.98 -5.27
C SER A 22 -17.65 -24.54 -4.70
N ASN A 23 -16.71 -25.50 -4.53
CA ASN A 23 -15.32 -25.18 -4.23
C ASN A 23 -14.48 -24.90 -5.49
N ARG A 24 -15.07 -24.98 -6.68
CA ARG A 24 -14.37 -24.78 -7.93
C ARG A 24 -13.93 -23.31 -8.07
N PRO A 25 -12.63 -23.03 -8.28
CA PRO A 25 -12.15 -21.67 -8.55
C PRO A 25 -12.83 -21.07 -9.79
N ASN A 26 -13.27 -19.81 -9.70
CA ASN A 26 -13.90 -19.09 -10.81
C ASN A 26 -12.89 -18.31 -11.68
N GLY A 27 -11.59 -18.32 -11.31
CA GLY A 27 -10.51 -17.65 -12.02
C GLY A 27 -10.08 -16.30 -11.42
N VAL A 28 -10.77 -15.80 -10.40
CA VAL A 28 -10.39 -14.57 -9.71
C VAL A 28 -9.52 -14.91 -8.49
N LEU A 29 -8.37 -14.25 -8.40
CA LEU A 29 -7.43 -14.35 -7.30
C LEU A 29 -7.28 -12.96 -6.67
N GLU A 30 -7.42 -12.90 -5.36
CA GLU A 30 -7.33 -11.65 -4.59
C GLU A 30 -6.03 -11.63 -3.77
N GLU A 31 -5.38 -10.46 -3.74
CA GLU A 31 -4.24 -10.14 -2.89
C GLU A 31 -3.10 -11.18 -3.00
N THR A 32 -2.69 -11.80 -1.90
CA THR A 32 -1.56 -12.76 -1.91
C THR A 32 -1.80 -13.99 -2.76
N ALA A 33 -3.06 -14.33 -3.09
CA ALA A 33 -3.38 -15.42 -3.99
C ALA A 33 -2.84 -15.20 -5.42
N MET A 34 -2.67 -13.94 -5.85
CA MET A 34 -2.06 -13.60 -7.14
C MET A 34 -0.60 -14.04 -7.25
N ASN A 35 0.11 -14.20 -6.15
CA ASN A 35 1.52 -14.62 -6.14
C ASN A 35 1.74 -15.99 -6.78
N VAL A 36 0.72 -16.85 -6.80
CA VAL A 36 0.79 -18.17 -7.46
C VAL A 36 1.01 -18.00 -8.97
N ILE A 37 0.30 -17.04 -9.58
CA ILE A 37 0.43 -16.74 -11.01
C ILE A 37 1.76 -16.01 -11.29
N GLY A 38 2.14 -15.05 -10.45
CA GLY A 38 3.37 -14.27 -10.61
C GLY A 38 4.62 -15.15 -10.77
N LYS A 39 4.69 -16.26 -10.03
CA LYS A 39 5.81 -17.22 -10.12
C LYS A 39 5.87 -18.00 -11.43
N MET A 40 4.80 -18.01 -12.21
CA MET A 40 4.71 -18.73 -13.47
C MET A 40 5.00 -17.86 -14.70
N LEU A 41 5.01 -16.54 -14.53
CA LEU A 41 5.28 -15.62 -15.63
C LEU A 41 6.76 -15.69 -16.03
N PRO A 42 7.04 -15.63 -17.35
CA PRO A 42 8.42 -15.53 -17.83
C PRO A 42 9.13 -14.34 -17.20
N GLN A 43 10.32 -14.55 -16.67
CA GLN A 43 11.11 -13.46 -16.11
C GLN A 43 11.79 -12.69 -17.26
N PRO A 44 11.65 -11.35 -17.31
CA PRO A 44 12.32 -10.55 -18.32
C PRO A 44 13.84 -10.55 -18.12
N SER A 45 14.59 -10.47 -19.21
CA SER A 45 16.04 -10.27 -19.12
C SER A 45 16.38 -8.88 -18.57
N PRO A 46 17.59 -8.69 -17.97
CA PRO A 46 18.01 -7.37 -17.49
C PRO A 46 17.92 -6.26 -18.57
N GLN A 47 18.23 -6.60 -19.82
CA GLN A 47 18.12 -5.66 -20.93
C GLN A 47 16.67 -5.24 -21.22
N GLN A 48 15.72 -6.18 -21.10
CA GLN A 48 14.30 -5.86 -21.24
C GLN A 48 13.80 -4.99 -20.10
N ILE A 49 14.24 -5.27 -18.85
CA ILE A 49 13.93 -4.46 -17.68
C ILE A 49 14.44 -3.03 -17.86
N PHE A 50 15.70 -2.85 -18.23
CA PHE A 50 16.29 -1.52 -18.45
C PHE A 50 15.59 -0.74 -19.55
N LYS A 51 15.23 -1.42 -20.65
CA LYS A 51 14.44 -0.79 -21.71
C LYS A 51 13.05 -0.35 -21.23
N THR A 52 12.42 -1.13 -20.35
CA THR A 52 11.15 -0.73 -19.74
C THR A 52 11.33 0.50 -18.86
N TYR A 53 12.38 0.53 -18.03
CA TYR A 53 12.68 1.71 -17.20
C TYR A 53 12.96 2.95 -18.04
N ASP A 54 13.70 2.84 -19.16
CA ASP A 54 13.93 3.96 -20.08
C ASP A 54 12.60 4.55 -20.60
N VAL A 55 11.63 3.71 -20.96
CA VAL A 55 10.30 4.16 -21.42
C VAL A 55 9.54 4.85 -20.29
N VAL A 56 9.44 4.22 -19.12
CA VAL A 56 8.72 4.79 -17.96
C VAL A 56 9.31 6.13 -17.53
N VAL A 57 10.65 6.23 -17.48
CA VAL A 57 11.32 7.48 -17.14
C VAL A 57 10.99 8.59 -18.14
N GLN A 58 10.99 8.28 -19.45
CA GLN A 58 10.65 9.28 -20.48
C GLN A 58 9.18 9.73 -20.39
N ASP A 59 8.25 8.79 -20.14
CA ASP A 59 6.83 9.10 -19.99
C ASP A 59 6.59 10.01 -18.77
N LEU A 60 7.18 9.67 -17.63
CA LEU A 60 7.05 10.47 -16.40
C LEU A 60 7.70 11.86 -16.54
N LEU A 61 8.86 11.96 -17.20
CA LEU A 61 9.50 13.25 -17.51
C LEU A 61 8.62 14.12 -18.41
N ALA A 62 7.96 13.52 -19.41
CA ALA A 62 7.05 14.26 -20.28
C ALA A 62 5.87 14.87 -19.52
N LEU A 63 5.49 14.27 -18.38
CA LEU A 63 4.46 14.77 -17.46
C LEU A 63 5.03 15.75 -16.40
N GLY A 64 6.35 15.94 -16.36
CA GLY A 64 7.01 16.90 -15.44
C GLY A 64 7.46 16.30 -14.11
N TYR A 65 7.41 14.98 -13.94
CA TYR A 65 7.93 14.32 -12.73
C TYR A 65 9.46 14.37 -12.71
N THR A 66 10.02 14.80 -11.59
CA THR A 66 11.47 14.86 -11.35
C THR A 66 11.93 13.90 -10.26
N THR A 67 10.99 13.38 -9.47
CA THR A 67 11.22 12.37 -8.44
C THR A 67 10.10 11.33 -8.49
N ILE A 68 10.48 10.06 -8.46
CA ILE A 68 9.57 8.91 -8.46
C ILE A 68 9.67 8.23 -7.10
N VAL A 69 8.54 7.78 -6.54
CA VAL A 69 8.53 6.99 -5.32
C VAL A 69 7.94 5.61 -5.62
N GLU A 70 8.78 4.57 -5.55
CA GLU A 70 8.34 3.17 -5.64
C GLU A 70 7.95 2.67 -4.25
N HIS A 71 6.66 2.38 -4.04
CA HIS A 71 6.14 2.11 -2.71
C HIS A 71 6.24 0.64 -2.26
N ALA A 72 6.64 -0.30 -3.09
CA ALA A 72 6.54 -1.73 -2.74
C ALA A 72 7.63 -2.60 -3.37
N SER A 73 8.88 -2.12 -3.39
CA SER A 73 10.00 -2.86 -3.95
C SER A 73 10.31 -4.14 -3.15
N ASP A 74 10.92 -5.09 -3.84
CA ASP A 74 11.63 -6.21 -3.23
C ASP A 74 13.14 -6.10 -3.49
N ILE A 75 13.93 -6.98 -2.87
CA ILE A 75 15.41 -6.97 -2.99
C ILE A 75 15.87 -7.14 -4.45
N ALA A 76 15.14 -7.89 -5.28
CA ALA A 76 15.51 -8.10 -6.67
C ALA A 76 15.25 -6.84 -7.51
N MET A 77 14.12 -6.17 -7.28
CA MET A 77 13.80 -4.88 -7.90
C MET A 77 14.81 -3.81 -7.50
N GLU A 78 15.15 -3.70 -6.21
CA GLU A 78 16.13 -2.74 -5.69
C GLU A 78 17.49 -2.90 -6.36
N LYS A 79 18.00 -4.13 -6.46
CA LYS A 79 19.24 -4.42 -7.20
C LYS A 79 19.14 -4.06 -8.68
N GLY A 80 17.96 -4.22 -9.27
CA GLY A 80 17.69 -3.78 -10.65
C GLY A 80 17.75 -2.25 -10.78
N PHE A 81 17.16 -1.51 -9.84
CA PHE A 81 17.22 -0.04 -9.78
C PHE A 81 18.65 0.45 -9.54
N GLU A 82 19.36 -0.11 -8.55
CA GLU A 82 20.77 0.21 -8.29
C GLU A 82 21.63 0.05 -9.56
N ALA A 83 21.51 -1.10 -10.24
CA ALA A 83 22.26 -1.36 -11.46
C ALA A 83 21.88 -0.41 -12.61
N TYR A 84 20.60 -0.06 -12.73
CA TYR A 84 20.11 0.86 -13.73
C TYR A 84 20.68 2.27 -13.52
N PHE A 85 20.53 2.84 -12.31
CA PHE A 85 21.02 4.17 -11.95
C PHE A 85 22.55 4.26 -11.94
N ALA A 86 23.26 3.22 -11.49
CA ALA A 86 24.72 3.18 -11.52
C ALA A 86 25.29 3.12 -12.96
N SER A 87 24.53 2.61 -13.93
CA SER A 87 25.01 2.39 -15.30
C SER A 87 24.88 3.59 -16.23
N ARG A 88 24.12 4.63 -15.82
CA ARG A 88 23.78 5.76 -16.69
C ARG A 88 23.34 6.99 -15.88
N ASP A 89 23.32 8.14 -16.54
CA ASP A 89 22.72 9.34 -16.03
C ASP A 89 21.20 9.28 -16.23
N VAL A 90 20.43 9.20 -15.13
CA VAL A 90 18.96 9.11 -15.16
C VAL A 90 18.41 10.47 -14.73
N PRO A 91 17.61 11.15 -15.59
CA PRO A 91 17.18 12.53 -15.34
C PRO A 91 16.01 12.66 -14.35
N VAL A 92 15.75 11.64 -13.54
CA VAL A 92 14.82 11.66 -12.41
C VAL A 92 15.45 11.01 -11.20
N ASP A 93 15.09 11.46 -10.01
CA ASP A 93 15.43 10.77 -8.77
C ASP A 93 14.41 9.64 -8.49
N MET A 94 14.85 8.56 -7.83
CA MET A 94 13.97 7.48 -7.39
C MET A 94 14.20 7.15 -5.92
N ILE A 95 13.10 7.07 -5.18
CA ILE A 95 13.11 6.62 -3.78
C ILE A 95 12.26 5.35 -3.69
N ALA A 96 12.85 4.22 -3.35
CA ALA A 96 12.11 2.98 -3.18
C ALA A 96 11.88 2.66 -1.70
N TYR A 97 10.73 2.08 -1.40
CA TYR A 97 10.38 1.58 -0.07
C TYR A 97 10.20 0.07 -0.14
N ARG A 98 11.00 -0.65 0.66
CA ARG A 98 10.98 -2.11 0.68
C ARG A 98 9.69 -2.64 1.30
N ARG A 99 8.94 -3.45 0.56
CA ARG A 99 7.77 -4.15 1.09
C ARG A 99 8.19 -5.18 2.13
N VAL A 100 7.66 -5.04 3.33
CA VAL A 100 7.86 -6.00 4.42
C VAL A 100 6.76 -7.06 4.36
N LEU A 101 7.17 -8.33 4.42
CA LEU A 101 6.30 -9.50 4.45
C LEU A 101 6.33 -10.09 5.87
N PRO A 102 5.25 -9.96 6.65
CA PRO A 102 5.25 -10.27 8.08
C PRO A 102 5.55 -11.73 8.44
N ASP A 103 5.36 -12.64 7.49
CA ASP A 103 5.40 -14.09 7.74
C ASP A 103 6.64 -14.81 7.20
N THR A 104 7.54 -14.10 6.50
CA THR A 104 8.69 -14.74 5.85
C THR A 104 9.94 -14.73 6.70
N ASP A 105 10.32 -13.59 7.25
CA ASP A 105 11.55 -13.41 8.03
C ASP A 105 11.38 -12.32 9.09
N PRO A 106 12.16 -12.35 10.19
CA PRO A 106 12.22 -11.23 11.11
C PRO A 106 12.52 -9.92 10.37
N LEU A 107 11.94 -8.80 10.82
CA LEU A 107 12.15 -7.49 10.20
C LEU A 107 13.64 -7.17 10.03
N ALA A 108 14.47 -7.50 11.02
CA ALA A 108 15.92 -7.33 10.97
C ALA A 108 16.55 -8.02 9.74
N SER A 109 16.09 -9.24 9.37
CA SER A 109 16.57 -9.94 8.18
C SER A 109 16.10 -9.29 6.89
N GLN A 110 14.85 -8.82 6.86
CA GLN A 110 14.29 -8.10 5.71
C GLN A 110 14.98 -6.74 5.51
N MET A 111 15.44 -6.12 6.60
CA MET A 111 16.20 -4.87 6.60
C MET A 111 17.70 -5.04 6.37
N ALA A 112 18.21 -6.27 6.48
CA ALA A 112 19.63 -6.57 6.25
C ALA A 112 20.07 -6.07 4.87
N ASN A 113 21.23 -5.41 4.83
CA ASN A 113 21.80 -4.80 3.63
C ASN A 113 20.95 -3.69 2.98
N MET A 114 20.03 -3.08 3.72
CA MET A 114 19.34 -1.89 3.26
C MET A 114 20.28 -0.69 3.41
N THR A 115 20.93 -0.28 2.32
CA THR A 115 21.68 0.97 2.27
C THR A 115 20.75 2.11 1.87
N ARG A 116 20.80 3.21 2.63
CA ARG A 116 20.03 4.45 2.33
C ARG A 116 20.93 5.51 1.66
N GLU A 117 22.11 5.08 1.21
CA GLU A 117 23.01 5.92 0.45
C GLU A 117 22.44 6.19 -0.95
N ASP A 118 22.65 7.40 -1.44
CA ASP A 118 22.24 7.80 -2.78
C ASP A 118 23.20 7.17 -3.82
N ILE A 119 22.63 6.47 -4.78
CA ILE A 119 23.35 5.89 -5.91
C ILE A 119 22.90 6.61 -7.18
N ASN A 120 23.52 7.73 -7.48
CA ASN A 120 23.29 8.50 -8.70
C ASN A 120 21.80 8.86 -8.92
N GLY A 121 21.12 9.29 -7.83
CA GLY A 121 19.68 9.64 -7.82
C GLY A 121 18.75 8.52 -7.37
N PHE A 122 19.26 7.31 -7.09
CA PHE A 122 18.49 6.22 -6.48
C PHE A 122 18.84 6.04 -5.00
N LYS A 123 17.83 5.86 -4.15
CA LYS A 123 18.03 5.48 -2.74
C LYS A 123 16.85 4.69 -2.18
N LEU A 124 17.12 3.93 -1.11
CA LEU A 124 16.06 3.33 -0.30
C LEU A 124 15.57 4.33 0.75
N GLY A 125 14.27 4.63 0.73
CA GLY A 125 13.63 5.56 1.66
C GLY A 125 13.32 4.94 3.01
N GLY A 126 12.90 3.66 3.03
CA GLY A 126 12.45 2.97 4.22
C GLY A 126 11.68 1.69 3.89
N ILE A 127 10.66 1.38 4.68
CA ILE A 127 9.84 0.18 4.50
C ILE A 127 8.39 0.51 4.13
N LYS A 128 7.74 -0.43 3.47
CA LYS A 128 6.30 -0.42 3.14
C LYS A 128 5.60 -1.58 3.84
N ILE A 129 4.52 -1.26 4.55
CA ILE A 129 3.63 -2.21 5.20
C ILE A 129 2.26 -2.12 4.54
N LEU A 130 1.59 -3.25 4.28
CA LEU A 130 0.22 -3.32 3.80
C LEU A 130 -0.69 -3.79 4.95
N LEU A 131 -1.64 -2.94 5.38
CA LEU A 131 -2.60 -3.31 6.42
C LEU A 131 -3.91 -3.85 5.87
N ASP A 132 -4.35 -3.36 4.72
CA ASP A 132 -5.56 -3.80 4.04
C ASP A 132 -5.40 -3.70 2.53
N GLY A 133 -6.46 -4.02 1.79
CA GLY A 133 -6.53 -3.86 0.34
C GLY A 133 -7.35 -2.65 -0.09
N SER A 134 -7.96 -2.71 -1.29
CA SER A 134 -8.71 -1.61 -1.87
C SER A 134 -10.21 -1.68 -1.54
N ILE A 135 -10.87 -0.53 -1.45
CA ILE A 135 -12.32 -0.46 -1.26
C ILE A 135 -13.04 -1.05 -2.48
N GLN A 136 -12.61 -0.71 -3.69
CA GLN A 136 -13.20 -1.20 -4.95
C GLN A 136 -12.96 -2.70 -5.20
N GLY A 137 -11.95 -3.29 -4.54
CA GLY A 137 -11.71 -4.73 -4.53
C GLY A 137 -12.41 -5.47 -3.38
N TYR A 138 -13.18 -4.78 -2.54
CA TYR A 138 -13.81 -5.32 -1.33
C TYR A 138 -12.83 -5.87 -0.28
N THR A 139 -11.56 -5.50 -0.37
CA THR A 139 -10.49 -5.94 0.53
C THR A 139 -10.05 -4.85 1.51
N GLY A 140 -10.54 -3.62 1.35
CA GLY A 140 -10.36 -2.55 2.34
C GLY A 140 -11.08 -2.87 3.64
N HIS A 141 -10.38 -2.72 4.78
CA HIS A 141 -10.91 -3.08 6.10
C HIS A 141 -11.68 -1.90 6.71
N LEU A 142 -13.01 -2.02 6.74
CA LEU A 142 -13.94 -0.98 7.18
C LEU A 142 -14.45 -1.21 8.61
N SER A 143 -14.72 -0.13 9.34
CA SER A 143 -15.39 -0.17 10.64
C SER A 143 -16.88 -0.52 10.53
N GLN A 144 -17.50 -0.21 9.40
CA GLN A 144 -18.88 -0.53 9.07
C GLN A 144 -18.95 -1.41 7.82
N PRO A 145 -20.02 -2.21 7.63
CA PRO A 145 -20.16 -3.06 6.45
C PRO A 145 -20.10 -2.28 5.13
N TYR A 146 -19.67 -2.96 4.08
CA TYR A 146 -19.87 -2.47 2.73
C TYR A 146 -21.34 -2.21 2.46
N HIS A 147 -21.67 -1.15 1.70
CA HIS A 147 -23.06 -0.75 1.41
C HIS A 147 -23.80 -1.86 0.64
N VAL A 148 -23.15 -2.44 -0.35
CA VAL A 148 -23.59 -3.66 -1.03
C VAL A 148 -22.45 -4.67 -0.89
N PRO A 149 -22.65 -5.78 -0.18
CA PRO A 149 -21.61 -6.79 -0.01
C PRO A 149 -21.30 -7.51 -1.34
N PRO A 150 -20.08 -8.04 -1.51
CA PRO A 150 -19.75 -8.81 -2.70
C PRO A 150 -20.51 -10.15 -2.73
N ALA A 151 -20.63 -10.73 -3.91
CA ALA A 151 -21.33 -12.01 -4.10
C ALA A 151 -20.80 -13.09 -3.14
N GLY A 152 -21.71 -13.77 -2.44
CA GLY A 152 -21.37 -14.81 -1.49
C GLY A 152 -21.00 -14.36 -0.08
N LYS A 153 -21.04 -13.07 0.21
CA LYS A 153 -20.87 -12.50 1.55
C LYS A 153 -22.22 -11.99 2.07
N ASP A 154 -22.36 -11.92 3.38
CA ASP A 154 -23.55 -11.38 4.04
C ASP A 154 -23.42 -9.86 4.28
N ASP A 155 -24.50 -9.24 4.78
CA ASP A 155 -24.59 -7.79 5.03
C ASP A 155 -23.67 -7.28 6.14
N SER A 156 -22.95 -8.15 6.84
CA SER A 156 -21.96 -7.76 7.85
C SER A 156 -20.55 -7.65 7.30
N TYR A 157 -20.33 -7.95 6.02
CA TYR A 157 -19.02 -7.97 5.41
C TYR A 157 -18.33 -6.60 5.40
N ARG A 158 -17.07 -6.55 5.88
CA ARG A 158 -16.30 -5.32 6.11
C ARG A 158 -14.91 -5.32 5.47
N GLY A 159 -14.62 -6.26 4.57
CA GLY A 159 -13.24 -6.53 4.16
C GLY A 159 -12.46 -7.22 5.27
N TYR A 160 -11.15 -7.15 5.21
CA TYR A 160 -10.29 -7.84 6.18
C TYR A 160 -8.90 -7.18 6.27
N PRO A 161 -8.24 -7.26 7.44
CA PRO A 161 -6.87 -6.80 7.56
C PRO A 161 -5.91 -7.85 6.96
N HIS A 162 -4.84 -7.38 6.28
CA HIS A 162 -3.76 -8.25 5.79
C HIS A 162 -2.79 -8.65 6.91
N LEU A 163 -2.81 -7.90 8.01
CA LEU A 163 -1.84 -8.03 9.09
C LEU A 163 -2.54 -7.90 10.45
N PRO A 164 -2.37 -8.88 11.34
CA PRO A 164 -2.86 -8.75 12.71
C PRO A 164 -2.24 -7.57 13.46
N PRO A 165 -2.98 -6.91 14.37
CA PRO A 165 -2.48 -5.74 15.11
C PRO A 165 -1.18 -5.99 15.88
N GLU A 166 -0.98 -7.19 16.42
CA GLU A 166 0.24 -7.55 17.16
C GLU A 166 1.46 -7.58 16.24
N LYS A 167 1.32 -8.11 15.02
CA LYS A 167 2.40 -8.11 14.02
C LYS A 167 2.74 -6.70 13.59
N LEU A 168 1.73 -5.85 13.35
CA LEU A 168 1.96 -4.43 13.06
C LEU A 168 2.71 -3.74 14.21
N ASN A 169 2.27 -3.92 15.45
CA ASN A 169 2.93 -3.30 16.60
C ASN A 169 4.40 -3.68 16.68
N ASN A 170 4.75 -4.95 16.45
CA ASN A 170 6.15 -5.40 16.43
C ASN A 170 6.96 -4.72 15.31
N LEU A 171 6.40 -4.57 14.11
CA LEU A 171 7.05 -3.87 13.00
C LEU A 171 7.24 -2.39 13.30
N LEU A 172 6.24 -1.71 13.86
CA LEU A 172 6.34 -0.30 14.25
C LEU A 172 7.38 -0.09 15.34
N MET A 173 7.39 -0.92 16.38
CA MET A 173 8.37 -0.85 17.46
C MET A 173 9.80 -1.02 16.94
N GLN A 174 10.02 -1.97 16.03
CA GLN A 174 11.33 -2.18 15.42
C GLN A 174 11.72 -1.00 14.52
N ALA A 175 10.80 -0.49 13.70
CA ALA A 175 11.07 0.66 12.82
C ALA A 175 11.44 1.91 13.64
N TYR A 176 10.75 2.15 14.76
CA TYR A 176 11.04 3.26 15.66
C TYR A 176 12.37 3.08 16.40
N ALA A 177 12.70 1.86 16.83
CA ALA A 177 13.98 1.57 17.47
C ALA A 177 15.17 1.81 16.55
N ASP A 178 15.01 1.52 15.26
CA ASP A 178 16.09 1.58 14.25
C ASP A 178 16.03 2.84 13.38
N ASP A 179 15.15 3.80 13.70
CA ASP A 179 14.91 5.07 12.96
C ASP A 179 14.67 4.84 11.45
N ILE A 180 13.76 3.87 11.14
CA ILE A 180 13.43 3.49 9.78
C ILE A 180 12.14 4.17 9.34
N PRO A 181 12.16 5.04 8.30
CA PRO A 181 10.94 5.62 7.74
C PRO A 181 10.00 4.55 7.19
N LEU A 182 8.69 4.80 7.33
CA LEU A 182 7.69 3.83 6.94
C LEU A 182 6.51 4.45 6.19
N LEU A 183 6.06 3.72 5.17
CA LEU A 183 4.82 3.94 4.46
C LEU A 183 3.88 2.79 4.82
N VAL A 184 2.64 3.10 5.17
CA VAL A 184 1.64 2.09 5.55
C VAL A 184 0.41 2.25 4.67
N HIS A 185 0.10 1.20 3.89
CA HIS A 185 -1.10 1.16 3.07
C HIS A 185 -2.33 1.03 3.96
N THR A 186 -3.27 1.96 3.86
CA THR A 186 -4.52 1.97 4.61
C THR A 186 -5.62 2.65 3.79
N ASN A 187 -6.58 1.89 3.31
CA ASN A 187 -7.77 2.41 2.62
C ASN A 187 -8.97 2.51 3.57
N GLY A 188 -9.22 1.44 4.32
CA GLY A 188 -10.34 1.35 5.23
C GLY A 188 -10.09 2.06 6.56
N ASP A 189 -11.12 2.68 7.09
CA ASP A 189 -11.06 3.41 8.36
C ASP A 189 -10.71 2.50 9.56
N ALA A 190 -11.10 1.21 9.54
CA ALA A 190 -10.67 0.27 10.57
C ALA A 190 -9.17 -0.07 10.48
N ALA A 191 -8.59 -0.13 9.27
CA ALA A 191 -7.14 -0.29 9.11
C ALA A 191 -6.40 0.96 9.62
N ILE A 192 -6.96 2.14 9.40
CA ILE A 192 -6.41 3.41 9.92
C ILE A 192 -6.45 3.42 11.45
N ASP A 193 -7.53 2.96 12.09
CA ASP A 193 -7.57 2.84 13.56
C ASP A 193 -6.44 1.95 14.09
N VAL A 194 -6.24 0.78 13.47
CA VAL A 194 -5.15 -0.14 13.85
C VAL A 194 -3.77 0.52 13.72
N LEU A 195 -3.55 1.30 12.64
CA LEU A 195 -2.31 2.05 12.47
C LEU A 195 -2.13 3.10 13.57
N LEU A 196 -3.15 3.92 13.84
CA LEU A 196 -3.09 4.98 14.85
C LEU A 196 -2.83 4.41 16.25
N ASP A 197 -3.51 3.32 16.63
CA ASP A 197 -3.30 2.62 17.89
C ASP A 197 -1.86 2.10 18.04
N GLY A 198 -1.29 1.59 16.94
CA GLY A 198 0.09 1.13 16.89
C GLY A 198 1.10 2.28 17.04
N LEU A 199 0.86 3.40 16.36
CA LEU A 199 1.71 4.59 16.44
C LEU A 199 1.67 5.26 17.82
N GLU A 200 0.54 5.28 18.51
CA GLU A 200 0.44 5.76 19.89
C GLU A 200 1.35 4.97 20.84
N LYS A 201 1.37 3.63 20.68
CA LYS A 201 2.26 2.76 21.46
C LYS A 201 3.73 3.00 21.11
N ALA A 202 4.05 3.11 19.82
CA ALA A 202 5.42 3.35 19.38
C ALA A 202 5.93 4.72 19.85
N ASN A 203 5.15 5.79 19.71
CA ASN A 203 5.50 7.12 20.22
C ASN A 203 5.66 7.14 21.75
N THR A 204 4.85 6.36 22.47
CA THR A 204 5.00 6.23 23.94
C THR A 204 6.31 5.54 24.32
N ALA A 205 6.72 4.51 23.56
CA ALA A 205 7.96 3.77 23.82
C ALA A 205 9.22 4.54 23.36
N TYR A 206 9.09 5.37 22.32
CA TYR A 206 10.17 6.14 21.72
C TYR A 206 9.79 7.62 21.57
N PRO A 207 9.66 8.36 22.69
CA PRO A 207 9.11 9.72 22.67
C PRO A 207 10.00 10.75 21.95
N ASP A 208 11.28 10.48 21.86
CA ASP A 208 12.25 11.35 21.17
C ASP A 208 12.45 11.01 19.69
N ASN A 209 11.68 10.05 19.16
CA ASN A 209 11.76 9.65 17.76
C ASN A 209 11.20 10.77 16.85
N SER A 210 11.86 11.04 15.73
CA SER A 210 11.47 12.09 14.77
C SER A 210 10.83 11.54 13.49
N LEU A 211 10.49 10.26 13.45
CA LEU A 211 9.84 9.65 12.29
C LEU A 211 8.48 10.31 12.02
N ARG A 212 8.21 10.44 10.74
CA ARG A 212 6.92 10.88 10.21
C ARG A 212 6.34 9.78 9.33
N PRO A 213 5.63 8.81 9.91
CA PRO A 213 4.98 7.75 9.14
C PRO A 213 4.00 8.31 8.11
N VAL A 214 3.83 7.61 6.99
CA VAL A 214 2.89 8.02 5.95
C VAL A 214 1.78 6.97 5.84
N SER A 215 0.52 7.40 5.93
CA SER A 215 -0.67 6.58 5.65
C SER A 215 -0.98 6.72 4.15
N ILE A 216 -0.67 5.68 3.37
CA ILE A 216 -0.89 5.69 1.92
C ILE A 216 -2.37 5.41 1.63
N HIS A 217 -2.95 6.17 0.73
CA HIS A 217 -4.33 6.33 0.32
C HIS A 217 -5.19 7.06 1.35
N ALA A 218 -5.22 6.64 2.63
CA ALA A 218 -6.04 7.25 3.67
C ALA A 218 -7.50 7.52 3.21
N GLN A 219 -8.03 6.65 2.32
CA GLN A 219 -9.21 6.94 1.49
C GLN A 219 -10.45 7.22 2.33
N THR A 220 -10.71 6.42 3.36
CA THR A 220 -11.87 6.56 4.24
C THR A 220 -11.51 7.13 5.61
N MET A 221 -10.41 7.92 5.70
CA MET A 221 -9.96 8.53 6.94
C MET A 221 -11.04 9.46 7.53
N ARG A 222 -11.47 9.16 8.75
CA ARG A 222 -12.53 9.91 9.46
C ARG A 222 -11.98 11.19 10.09
N GLN A 223 -12.88 12.09 10.49
CA GLN A 223 -12.53 13.36 11.12
C GLN A 223 -11.75 13.17 12.45
N ASP A 224 -12.18 12.21 13.30
CA ASP A 224 -11.49 11.87 14.55
C ASP A 224 -10.09 11.29 14.30
N GLN A 225 -9.91 10.54 13.21
CA GLN A 225 -8.62 9.98 12.81
C GLN A 225 -7.66 11.06 12.29
N LEU A 226 -8.17 12.08 11.59
CA LEU A 226 -7.36 13.25 11.20
C LEU A 226 -6.83 14.00 12.43
N ASP A 227 -7.65 14.15 13.48
CA ASP A 227 -7.23 14.79 14.73
C ASP A 227 -6.12 13.98 15.42
N ARG A 228 -6.25 12.64 15.49
CA ARG A 228 -5.22 11.73 16.03
C ARG A 228 -3.93 11.77 15.19
N ALA A 229 -4.06 11.74 13.86
CA ALA A 229 -2.93 11.77 12.93
C ALA A 229 -2.03 12.99 13.18
N LYS A 230 -2.61 14.17 13.43
CA LYS A 230 -1.87 15.38 13.76
C LYS A 230 -1.02 15.21 15.02
N GLY A 231 -1.57 14.62 16.08
CA GLY A 231 -0.85 14.38 17.34
C GLY A 231 0.26 13.34 17.23
N LEU A 232 0.19 12.47 16.22
CA LEU A 232 1.13 11.37 15.99
C LEU A 232 2.16 11.65 14.89
N SER A 233 2.17 12.86 14.32
CA SER A 233 3.00 13.22 13.17
C SER A 233 2.80 12.30 11.94
N LEU A 234 1.62 11.64 11.85
CA LEU A 234 1.26 10.82 10.71
C LEU A 234 0.89 11.72 9.53
N ILE A 235 1.47 11.45 8.36
CA ILE A 235 1.20 12.17 7.12
C ILE A 235 0.24 11.34 6.28
N PRO A 236 -1.03 11.73 6.08
CA PRO A 236 -1.86 11.10 5.08
C PRO A 236 -1.38 11.47 3.67
N SER A 237 -1.27 10.47 2.81
CA SER A 237 -1.04 10.63 1.38
C SER A 237 -2.32 10.22 0.66
N PHE A 238 -3.07 11.18 0.16
CA PHE A 238 -4.39 10.93 -0.42
C PHE A 238 -4.29 10.54 -1.89
N PHE A 239 -5.04 9.51 -2.28
CA PHE A 239 -5.25 9.15 -3.66
C PHE A 239 -6.57 9.76 -4.14
N VAL A 240 -6.52 11.02 -4.58
CA VAL A 240 -7.73 11.80 -4.90
C VAL A 240 -8.46 11.32 -6.15
N ASP A 241 -7.77 10.63 -7.05
CA ASP A 241 -8.34 10.03 -8.25
C ASP A 241 -9.37 8.95 -7.97
N HIS A 242 -9.39 8.38 -6.76
CA HIS A 242 -10.49 7.56 -6.27
C HIS A 242 -11.85 8.25 -6.43
N VAL A 243 -11.92 9.57 -6.26
CA VAL A 243 -13.16 10.35 -6.42
C VAL A 243 -13.55 10.41 -7.88
N TYR A 244 -12.60 10.68 -8.77
CA TYR A 244 -12.86 10.82 -10.19
C TYR A 244 -13.21 9.48 -10.86
N PHE A 245 -12.39 8.46 -10.68
CA PHE A 245 -12.56 7.19 -11.39
C PHE A 245 -13.61 6.27 -10.77
N TRP A 246 -13.84 6.33 -9.46
CA TRP A 246 -14.72 5.40 -8.75
C TRP A 246 -15.74 6.07 -7.84
N GLY A 247 -15.87 7.39 -7.83
CA GLY A 247 -16.75 8.14 -6.93
C GLY A 247 -18.21 7.65 -6.96
N ASP A 248 -18.78 7.46 -8.14
CA ASP A 248 -20.13 6.92 -8.29
C ASP A 248 -20.25 5.50 -7.72
N ARG A 249 -19.26 4.64 -7.95
CA ARG A 249 -19.25 3.27 -7.39
C ARG A 249 -19.07 3.29 -5.87
N HIS A 250 -18.25 4.19 -5.34
CA HIS A 250 -18.13 4.36 -3.90
C HIS A 250 -19.46 4.77 -3.27
N ARG A 251 -20.21 5.68 -3.92
CA ARG A 251 -21.52 6.11 -3.46
C ARG A 251 -22.56 5.00 -3.55
N ASP A 252 -22.65 4.32 -4.69
CA ASP A 252 -23.79 3.45 -5.01
C ASP A 252 -23.56 2.00 -4.59
N ILE A 253 -22.31 1.56 -4.45
CA ILE A 253 -21.96 0.15 -4.22
C ILE A 253 -21.17 -0.06 -2.92
N PHE A 254 -20.02 0.66 -2.74
CA PHE A 254 -19.08 0.24 -1.70
C PHE A 254 -19.37 0.86 -0.32
N LEU A 255 -19.61 2.16 -0.27
CA LEU A 255 -19.67 2.94 0.98
C LEU A 255 -21.07 3.48 1.30
N GLY A 256 -21.93 3.68 0.29
CA GLY A 256 -23.15 4.44 0.41
C GLY A 256 -22.90 5.96 0.38
N PRO A 257 -23.97 6.77 0.21
CA PRO A 257 -23.83 8.21 -0.06
C PRO A 257 -23.10 8.98 1.06
N ASP A 258 -23.40 8.69 2.31
CA ASP A 258 -22.85 9.44 3.44
C ASP A 258 -21.34 9.26 3.59
N ARG A 259 -20.85 8.02 3.57
CA ARG A 259 -19.41 7.74 3.68
C ARG A 259 -18.65 8.14 2.42
N ALA A 260 -19.24 7.88 1.24
CA ALA A 260 -18.62 8.24 -0.03
C ALA A 260 -18.42 9.74 -0.21
N SER A 261 -19.28 10.57 0.39
CA SER A 261 -19.12 12.04 0.36
C SER A 261 -17.91 12.55 1.15
N GLN A 262 -17.27 11.69 1.92
CA GLN A 262 -16.16 12.04 2.82
C GLN A 262 -14.84 11.33 2.47
N ILE A 263 -14.77 10.61 1.35
CA ILE A 263 -13.52 9.96 0.93
C ILE A 263 -12.46 10.99 0.53
N SER A 264 -11.20 10.60 0.72
CA SER A 264 -10.02 11.44 0.45
C SER A 264 -10.16 12.86 1.03
N PRO A 265 -10.27 13.02 2.36
CA PRO A 265 -10.72 14.24 3.02
C PRO A 265 -9.63 15.34 3.06
N VAL A 266 -9.11 15.74 1.88
CA VAL A 266 -8.04 16.73 1.72
C VAL A 266 -8.39 18.07 2.36
N GLY A 267 -9.61 18.60 2.09
CA GLY A 267 -10.07 19.86 2.67
C GLY A 267 -10.11 19.81 4.20
N SER A 268 -10.57 18.68 4.77
CA SER A 268 -10.57 18.50 6.24
C SER A 268 -9.18 18.40 6.85
N ALA A 269 -8.19 17.87 6.11
CA ALA A 269 -6.80 17.85 6.52
C ALA A 269 -6.19 19.26 6.47
N ASP A 270 -6.50 20.04 5.42
CA ASP A 270 -6.06 21.42 5.27
C ASP A 270 -6.61 22.33 6.37
N ASP A 271 -7.92 22.26 6.67
CA ASP A 271 -8.57 23.00 7.77
C ASP A 271 -7.87 22.74 9.13
N ARG A 272 -7.30 21.56 9.33
CA ARG A 272 -6.52 21.18 10.53
C ARG A 272 -5.07 21.59 10.47
N GLN A 273 -4.61 22.14 9.34
CA GLN A 273 -3.20 22.38 9.09
C GLN A 273 -2.36 21.10 9.27
N LEU A 274 -2.91 19.97 8.87
CA LEU A 274 -2.22 18.69 8.84
C LEU A 274 -1.33 18.65 7.60
N ILE A 275 -0.09 18.23 7.76
CA ILE A 275 0.79 17.97 6.61
C ILE A 275 0.23 16.74 5.88
N TYR A 276 0.01 16.84 4.60
CA TYR A 276 -0.46 15.75 3.74
C TYR A 276 0.26 15.77 2.39
N THR A 277 0.15 14.69 1.64
CA THR A 277 0.59 14.60 0.25
C THR A 277 -0.55 14.05 -0.62
N ILE A 278 -0.41 14.18 -1.93
CA ILE A 278 -1.31 13.62 -2.94
C ILE A 278 -0.47 12.74 -3.87
N HIS A 279 -1.01 11.62 -4.30
CA HIS A 279 -0.39 10.71 -5.27
C HIS A 279 -1.41 10.15 -6.25
N ASP A 280 -0.94 9.66 -7.38
CA ASP A 280 -1.76 9.06 -8.45
C ASP A 280 -1.78 7.54 -8.46
N ASP A 281 -0.82 6.89 -7.81
CA ASP A 281 -0.69 5.43 -7.72
C ASP A 281 -0.61 4.72 -9.09
N ALA A 282 0.09 5.33 -10.06
CA ALA A 282 0.28 4.71 -11.38
C ALA A 282 0.95 3.31 -11.25
N PRO A 283 0.49 2.28 -11.97
CA PRO A 283 -0.46 2.28 -13.08
C PRO A 283 -1.91 1.94 -12.69
N VAL A 284 -2.32 2.09 -11.42
CA VAL A 284 -3.72 1.88 -11.00
C VAL A 284 -4.64 2.86 -11.73
N VAL A 285 -4.17 4.08 -11.90
CA VAL A 285 -4.69 5.07 -12.84
C VAL A 285 -3.54 5.58 -13.72
N SER A 286 -3.85 6.31 -14.79
CA SER A 286 -2.84 6.99 -15.59
C SER A 286 -2.15 8.09 -14.80
N ALA A 287 -0.85 8.30 -15.03
CA ALA A 287 -0.08 9.34 -14.36
C ALA A 287 -0.31 10.76 -14.95
N ASP A 288 -1.22 10.91 -15.93
CA ASP A 288 -1.59 12.15 -16.62
C ASP A 288 -2.89 12.78 -16.11
#